data_077694c14879f3f8f69d19071a427ce1
#
_entry.id   077694c14879f3f8f69d19071a427ce1
#
_cell.length_a   1.000
_cell.length_b   1.000
_cell.length_c   1.000
_cell.angle_alpha   90.00
_cell.angle_beta   90.00
_cell.angle_gamma   90.00
#
_symmetry.space_group_name_H-M   'P 1'
#
loop_
_entity.id
_entity.type
_entity.pdbx_description
1 polymer ?
#
loop_
_entity_poly.entity_id
_entity_poly.type
_entity_poly.pdbx_seq_one_letter_code
_entity_poly.pdbx_strand_id
1 'polypeptide(L)'
;MPVLTSERKKPKRSKIRYAEYYDLQKILDSLYADSLKGKVFVHLMELISSEENIRMAYRTIKGNTGSSTAGVDKRTIQDLAKLNEEKYVALIQKQFKSYHPRPVRRVEIPKPNGKTRPLGIPTIVDRIVQQCVLQVLEPICEAKFYDHSYGFRPNRSTEHAIARCDQLIQLSHLYYVVDIDIKGFFDNVNHTKLIQQMWEMGIQDKRLLCIIREMLKAPIVLSNGEILHPSKGTPQGGILSPLLSNIVLNELDWWIASQWEWMPMHGNAKYTRLNANGSINRGYQYRLLRESNLKPVFIVRYADDFKLFCRNRKDAFCLYAATTQWLKERLKLDISPEKSKVVNLKRHYSEYLGFKMKAQRKGDKYVVRSHMSDKAQKRVKDQLAKCIKEIQHPKSEQDQRKQIFRYNSIVIGMHNYYRVATCVNLDFSPIAFAIGKQMKNRLGKQGLSKQGKLEKGYIKNKYGNSSQIRFLKGHPLIPAGYIRHKNPLGKKRSINRYTESGREEIHRMLGVNIEILTWLMRNPRLGQSVEYADNRISLYAAQYGKCAVTGRTLALHEIHCHHKRPKSAGGTDAYANLVIVSEAIHQLVHATDEKTISRLLQTLRLDDQQRNKLNKLRKQANLNAI
;
A
#
# COMPACT_ATOMS: atom_id res chain seq x y z
N MET A 1 36.27 3.59 13.46
CA MET A 1 34.80 3.69 13.43
C MET A 1 34.28 2.66 12.44
N PRO A 2 33.51 1.66 12.83
CA PRO A 2 33.01 0.66 11.88
C PRO A 2 31.81 1.24 11.12
N VAL A 3 31.92 1.19 9.80
CA VAL A 3 30.83 1.54 8.86
C VAL A 3 29.69 0.54 9.04
N LEU A 4 28.56 1.01 9.57
CA LEU A 4 27.31 0.27 9.65
C LEU A 4 26.79 0.02 8.21
N THR A 5 27.04 -1.16 7.69
CA THR A 5 26.38 -1.66 6.47
C THR A 5 24.88 -1.78 6.74
N SER A 6 24.11 -0.84 6.25
CA SER A 6 22.65 -0.86 6.33
C SER A 6 22.12 -2.10 5.59
N GLU A 7 21.45 -2.99 6.32
CA GLU A 7 20.74 -4.14 5.75
C GLU A 7 19.80 -3.69 4.63
N ARG A 8 20.10 -4.10 3.41
CA ARG A 8 19.25 -3.88 2.23
C ARG A 8 17.94 -4.65 2.41
N LYS A 9 16.87 -3.96 2.84
CA LYS A 9 15.50 -4.47 2.70
C LYS A 9 15.25 -4.74 1.21
N LYS A 10 14.75 -5.93 0.85
CA LYS A 10 14.21 -6.15 -0.51
C LYS A 10 13.14 -5.09 -0.76
N PRO A 11 13.28 -4.23 -1.79
CA PRO A 11 12.33 -3.18 -2.04
C PRO A 11 10.97 -3.80 -2.32
N LYS A 12 9.91 -3.32 -1.64
CA LYS A 12 8.53 -3.53 -2.09
C LYS A 12 8.48 -3.05 -3.53
N ARG A 13 7.90 -3.82 -4.45
CA ARG A 13 7.68 -3.42 -5.85
C ARG A 13 7.06 -2.02 -5.86
N SER A 14 7.84 -1.02 -6.18
CA SER A 14 7.41 0.37 -6.11
C SER A 14 6.52 0.67 -7.32
N LYS A 15 5.23 0.90 -7.08
CA LYS A 15 4.27 1.39 -8.08
C LYS A 15 4.63 2.80 -8.60
N ILE A 16 5.59 3.47 -7.98
CA ILE A 16 6.02 4.84 -8.25
C ILE A 16 6.54 5.00 -9.68
N ARG A 17 7.26 4.01 -10.19
CA ARG A 17 7.87 4.06 -11.53
C ARG A 17 6.89 3.86 -12.68
N TYR A 18 5.63 3.52 -12.43
CA TYR A 18 4.68 3.35 -13.51
C TYR A 18 4.39 4.67 -14.24
N ALA A 19 4.39 5.79 -13.53
CA ALA A 19 4.20 7.10 -14.14
C ALA A 19 5.42 7.56 -14.96
N GLU A 20 6.65 7.28 -14.48
CA GLU A 20 7.89 7.50 -15.26
C GLU A 20 7.87 6.68 -16.54
N TYR A 21 7.37 5.46 -16.45
CA TYR A 21 7.25 4.51 -17.53
C TYR A 21 6.46 5.03 -18.74
N TYR A 22 5.36 5.69 -18.49
CA TYR A 22 4.48 6.19 -19.53
C TYR A 22 4.61 7.70 -19.77
N ASP A 23 5.74 8.29 -19.40
CA ASP A 23 6.02 9.73 -19.50
C ASP A 23 5.02 10.64 -18.79
N LEU A 24 4.21 10.08 -17.89
CA LEU A 24 3.22 10.82 -17.10
C LEU A 24 3.81 11.54 -15.89
N GLN A 25 5.03 11.16 -15.44
CA GLN A 25 5.54 11.65 -14.16
C GLN A 25 5.68 13.17 -14.12
N LYS A 26 6.22 13.79 -15.17
CA LYS A 26 6.36 15.26 -15.25
C LYS A 26 5.00 15.97 -15.22
N ILE A 27 3.98 15.39 -15.87
CA ILE A 27 2.61 15.90 -15.87
C ILE A 27 2.01 15.80 -14.46
N LEU A 28 2.19 14.67 -13.78
CA LEU A 28 1.69 14.49 -12.40
C LEU A 28 2.42 15.40 -11.41
N ASP A 29 3.71 15.66 -11.61
CA ASP A 29 4.49 16.64 -10.83
C ASP A 29 3.96 18.06 -11.04
N SER A 30 3.64 18.44 -12.29
CA SER A 30 3.05 19.75 -12.61
C SER A 30 1.67 19.90 -11.96
N LEU A 31 0.80 18.87 -12.03
CA LEU A 31 -0.50 18.89 -11.36
C LEU A 31 -0.37 19.10 -9.85
N TYR A 32 0.60 18.42 -9.22
CA TYR A 32 0.88 18.59 -7.80
C TYR A 32 1.36 20.02 -7.49
N ALA A 33 2.35 20.52 -8.24
CA ALA A 33 2.92 21.86 -8.05
C ALA A 33 1.90 22.98 -8.31
N ASP A 34 1.09 22.84 -9.35
CA ASP A 34 0.02 23.79 -9.68
C ASP A 34 -1.10 23.78 -8.63
N SER A 35 -1.46 22.61 -8.11
CA SER A 35 -2.41 22.50 -7.02
C SER A 35 -1.91 23.16 -5.74
N LEU A 36 -0.61 23.04 -5.40
CA LEU A 36 0.00 23.78 -4.28
C LEU A 36 -0.12 25.30 -4.43
N LYS A 37 -0.06 25.80 -5.67
CA LYS A 37 -0.23 27.23 -5.99
C LYS A 37 -1.69 27.68 -6.03
N GLY A 38 -2.65 26.78 -5.81
CA GLY A 38 -4.08 27.08 -5.82
C GLY A 38 -4.69 27.18 -7.22
N LYS A 39 -4.01 26.70 -8.28
CA LYS A 39 -4.57 26.68 -9.63
C LYS A 39 -5.83 25.80 -9.70
N VAL A 40 -6.71 26.17 -10.64
CA VAL A 40 -7.94 25.47 -10.98
C VAL A 40 -7.72 24.59 -12.21
N PHE A 41 -8.33 23.40 -12.21
CA PHE A 41 -8.19 22.39 -13.25
C PHE A 41 -9.53 22.16 -13.94
N VAL A 42 -9.63 22.56 -15.22
CA VAL A 42 -10.87 22.50 -16.02
C VAL A 42 -10.80 21.54 -17.21
N HIS A 43 -9.62 21.06 -17.59
CA HIS A 43 -9.37 20.18 -18.74
C HIS A 43 -8.62 18.90 -18.32
N LEU A 44 -9.17 18.16 -17.33
CA LEU A 44 -8.56 16.93 -16.84
C LEU A 44 -8.93 15.71 -17.69
N MET A 45 -10.05 15.77 -18.40
CA MET A 45 -10.55 14.61 -19.16
C MET A 45 -9.63 14.19 -20.30
N GLU A 46 -8.91 15.11 -20.91
CA GLU A 46 -7.93 14.81 -21.96
C GLU A 46 -6.81 13.92 -21.43
N LEU A 47 -6.26 14.31 -20.27
CA LEU A 47 -5.23 13.54 -19.58
C LEU A 47 -5.76 12.20 -19.05
N ILE A 48 -6.97 12.18 -18.48
CA ILE A 48 -7.59 10.98 -17.93
C ILE A 48 -7.81 9.92 -19.03
N SER A 49 -8.21 10.34 -20.24
CA SER A 49 -8.48 9.46 -21.37
C SER A 49 -7.26 9.24 -22.30
N SER A 50 -6.09 9.78 -21.96
CA SER A 50 -4.87 9.59 -22.74
C SER A 50 -4.45 8.11 -22.75
N GLU A 51 -3.79 7.67 -23.82
CA GLU A 51 -3.32 6.29 -23.96
C GLU A 51 -2.38 5.89 -22.83
N GLU A 52 -1.44 6.77 -22.50
CA GLU A 52 -0.42 6.55 -21.47
C GLU A 52 -1.07 6.31 -20.10
N ASN A 53 -2.09 7.10 -19.77
CA ASN A 53 -2.81 6.98 -18.52
C ASN A 53 -3.64 5.68 -18.47
N ILE A 54 -4.27 5.30 -19.59
CA ILE A 54 -5.01 4.04 -19.72
C ILE A 54 -4.08 2.82 -19.60
N ARG A 55 -2.92 2.86 -20.23
CA ARG A 55 -1.89 1.81 -20.11
C ARG A 55 -1.39 1.67 -18.68
N MET A 56 -1.10 2.80 -18.01
CA MET A 56 -0.71 2.80 -16.61
C MET A 56 -1.81 2.23 -15.70
N ALA A 57 -3.08 2.51 -15.98
CA ALA A 57 -4.21 1.97 -15.24
C ALA A 57 -4.30 0.44 -15.34
N TYR A 58 -4.14 -0.14 -16.53
CA TYR A 58 -4.06 -1.59 -16.71
C TYR A 58 -2.97 -2.21 -15.83
N ARG A 59 -1.75 -1.68 -15.92
CA ARG A 59 -0.60 -2.17 -15.16
C ARG A 59 -0.85 -2.12 -13.65
N THR A 60 -1.44 -1.05 -13.18
CA THR A 60 -1.75 -0.86 -11.75
C THR A 60 -2.80 -1.87 -11.28
N ILE A 61 -3.89 -2.03 -12.03
CA ILE A 61 -4.98 -2.96 -11.69
C ILE A 61 -4.51 -4.41 -11.77
N LYS A 62 -3.74 -4.80 -12.80
CA LYS A 62 -3.16 -6.14 -12.94
C LYS A 62 -2.35 -6.57 -11.69
N GLY A 63 -1.65 -5.64 -11.07
CA GLY A 63 -0.88 -5.89 -9.85
C GLY A 63 -1.71 -6.04 -8.57
N ASN A 64 -3.01 -5.79 -8.59
CA ASN A 64 -3.88 -5.89 -7.43
C ASN A 64 -4.38 -7.32 -7.22
N THR A 65 -4.45 -7.77 -5.96
CA THR A 65 -4.96 -9.12 -5.61
C THR A 65 -6.39 -9.39 -6.08
N GLY A 66 -7.22 -8.34 -6.17
CA GLY A 66 -8.60 -8.43 -6.65
C GLY A 66 -8.75 -8.44 -8.18
N SER A 67 -7.67 -8.36 -8.97
CA SER A 67 -7.73 -8.25 -10.43
C SER A 67 -8.39 -9.47 -11.11
N SER A 68 -8.30 -10.65 -10.50
CA SER A 68 -8.95 -11.89 -10.95
C SER A 68 -10.36 -12.10 -10.38
N THR A 69 -10.88 -11.15 -9.57
CA THR A 69 -12.24 -11.23 -9.05
C THR A 69 -13.20 -10.54 -10.02
N ALA A 70 -14.14 -11.28 -10.58
CA ALA A 70 -15.10 -10.79 -11.57
C ALA A 70 -16.21 -9.90 -10.94
N GLY A 71 -16.66 -8.89 -11.68
CA GLY A 71 -17.89 -8.13 -11.41
C GLY A 71 -19.16 -8.91 -11.79
N VAL A 72 -20.23 -8.19 -12.10
CA VAL A 72 -21.50 -8.77 -12.60
C VAL A 72 -21.35 -9.37 -13.99
N ASP A 73 -20.43 -8.86 -14.81
CA ASP A 73 -20.16 -9.27 -16.18
C ASP A 73 -19.25 -10.52 -16.29
N LYS A 74 -18.88 -11.11 -15.16
CA LYS A 74 -17.98 -12.29 -15.05
C LYS A 74 -16.60 -12.11 -15.68
N ARG A 75 -16.22 -10.88 -16.11
CA ARG A 75 -14.92 -10.57 -16.71
C ARG A 75 -13.88 -10.23 -15.64
N THR A 76 -12.63 -10.56 -15.95
CA THR A 76 -11.45 -10.32 -15.11
C THR A 76 -10.37 -9.57 -15.90
N ILE A 77 -9.25 -9.26 -15.26
CA ILE A 77 -8.09 -8.64 -15.95
C ILE A 77 -7.51 -9.56 -17.05
N GLN A 78 -7.69 -10.89 -16.94
CA GLN A 78 -7.23 -11.85 -17.93
C GLN A 78 -7.98 -11.70 -19.27
N ASP A 79 -9.22 -11.29 -19.24
CA ASP A 79 -10.03 -11.08 -20.45
C ASP A 79 -9.58 -9.80 -21.18
N LEU A 80 -9.16 -8.77 -20.46
CA LEU A 80 -8.54 -7.59 -21.04
C LEU A 80 -7.13 -7.86 -21.55
N ALA A 81 -6.39 -8.77 -20.93
CA ALA A 81 -5.05 -9.18 -21.35
C ALA A 81 -5.00 -9.84 -22.75
N LYS A 82 -6.13 -10.41 -23.19
CA LYS A 82 -6.26 -11.05 -24.53
C LYS A 82 -6.40 -10.03 -25.66
N LEU A 83 -6.80 -8.79 -25.35
CA LEU A 83 -6.95 -7.73 -26.33
C LEU A 83 -5.57 -7.24 -26.80
N ASN A 84 -5.46 -6.81 -28.06
CA ASN A 84 -4.31 -6.02 -28.47
C ASN A 84 -4.39 -4.63 -27.81
N GLU A 85 -3.28 -3.94 -27.78
CA GLU A 85 -3.14 -2.67 -27.06
C GLU A 85 -4.09 -1.60 -27.59
N GLU A 86 -4.19 -1.44 -28.90
CA GLU A 86 -5.06 -0.45 -29.54
C GLU A 86 -6.54 -0.71 -29.22
N LYS A 87 -7.01 -1.95 -29.35
CA LYS A 87 -8.39 -2.32 -29.01
C LYS A 87 -8.70 -2.11 -27.54
N TYR A 88 -7.73 -2.37 -26.66
CA TYR A 88 -7.87 -2.12 -25.24
C TYR A 88 -8.01 -0.61 -24.95
N VAL A 89 -7.11 0.21 -25.52
CA VAL A 89 -7.15 1.67 -25.35
C VAL A 89 -8.46 2.23 -25.88
N ALA A 90 -8.85 1.87 -27.11
CA ALA A 90 -10.11 2.32 -27.73
C ALA A 90 -11.35 1.91 -26.91
N LEU A 91 -11.34 0.70 -26.31
CA LEU A 91 -12.42 0.25 -25.42
C LEU A 91 -12.60 1.19 -24.23
N ILE A 92 -11.51 1.58 -23.57
CA ILE A 92 -11.56 2.45 -22.38
C ILE A 92 -11.89 3.90 -22.78
N GLN A 93 -11.31 4.40 -23.87
CA GLN A 93 -11.64 5.75 -24.40
C GLN A 93 -13.13 5.87 -24.76
N LYS A 94 -13.73 4.82 -25.32
CA LYS A 94 -15.16 4.77 -25.59
C LYS A 94 -16.00 4.93 -24.32
N GLN A 95 -15.57 4.35 -23.18
CA GLN A 95 -16.27 4.55 -21.90
C GLN A 95 -16.25 6.03 -21.48
N PHE A 96 -15.15 6.75 -21.67
CA PHE A 96 -15.06 8.17 -21.32
C PHE A 96 -15.91 9.09 -22.21
N LYS A 97 -16.25 8.68 -23.44
CA LYS A 97 -17.13 9.45 -24.32
C LYS A 97 -18.58 9.48 -23.80
N SER A 98 -19.07 8.35 -23.27
CA SER A 98 -20.42 8.22 -22.69
C SER A 98 -20.36 7.20 -21.56
N TYR A 99 -20.09 7.69 -20.35
CA TYR A 99 -19.87 6.82 -19.20
C TYR A 99 -21.20 6.44 -18.54
N HIS A 100 -21.48 5.14 -18.56
CA HIS A 100 -22.58 4.51 -17.85
C HIS A 100 -22.02 3.33 -17.05
N PRO A 101 -21.88 3.46 -15.73
CA PRO A 101 -21.31 2.40 -14.90
C PRO A 101 -22.21 1.16 -14.92
N ARG A 102 -21.59 0.00 -15.02
CA ARG A 102 -22.32 -1.24 -14.83
C ARG A 102 -22.63 -1.45 -13.35
N PRO A 103 -23.68 -2.23 -13.03
CA PRO A 103 -24.00 -2.52 -11.65
C PRO A 103 -22.82 -3.11 -10.87
N VAL A 104 -22.70 -2.72 -9.61
CA VAL A 104 -21.68 -3.20 -8.68
C VAL A 104 -22.19 -4.46 -7.99
N ARG A 105 -21.45 -5.56 -8.06
CA ARG A 105 -21.81 -6.81 -7.38
C ARG A 105 -21.53 -6.73 -5.88
N ARG A 106 -22.55 -6.90 -5.04
CA ARG A 106 -22.43 -6.92 -3.58
C ARG A 106 -21.93 -8.28 -3.08
N VAL A 107 -20.98 -8.26 -2.16
CA VAL A 107 -20.51 -9.45 -1.43
C VAL A 107 -20.41 -9.10 0.05
N GLU A 108 -21.01 -9.94 0.91
CA GLU A 108 -20.95 -9.75 2.35
C GLU A 108 -19.74 -10.49 2.94
N ILE A 109 -18.80 -9.75 3.54
CA ILE A 109 -17.62 -10.32 4.21
C ILE A 109 -17.87 -10.41 5.71
N PRO A 110 -17.78 -11.61 6.34
CA PRO A 110 -17.97 -11.76 7.77
C PRO A 110 -16.93 -10.96 8.57
N LYS A 111 -17.39 -10.21 9.57
CA LYS A 111 -16.54 -9.56 10.59
C LYS A 111 -16.36 -10.50 11.80
N PRO A 112 -15.25 -10.35 12.57
CA PRO A 112 -15.02 -11.16 13.77
C PRO A 112 -16.09 -11.05 14.87
N ASN A 113 -16.94 -10.02 14.81
CA ASN A 113 -18.03 -9.76 15.75
C ASN A 113 -19.40 -10.28 15.28
N GLY A 114 -19.43 -11.15 14.28
CA GLY A 114 -20.65 -11.74 13.71
C GLY A 114 -21.42 -10.85 12.74
N LYS A 115 -21.07 -9.55 12.63
CA LYS A 115 -21.63 -8.65 11.61
C LYS A 115 -20.94 -8.85 10.27
N THR A 116 -21.57 -8.44 9.19
CA THR A 116 -20.98 -8.45 7.86
C THR A 116 -20.40 -7.09 7.47
N ARG A 117 -19.52 -7.09 6.48
CA ARG A 117 -19.05 -5.90 5.79
C ARG A 117 -19.47 -6.00 4.34
N PRO A 118 -20.32 -5.09 3.86
CA PRO A 118 -20.70 -5.06 2.45
C PRO A 118 -19.52 -4.60 1.60
N LEU A 119 -19.09 -5.43 0.66
CA LEU A 119 -18.06 -5.10 -0.32
C LEU A 119 -18.70 -5.02 -1.70
N GLY A 120 -18.49 -3.90 -2.39
CA GLY A 120 -18.92 -3.72 -3.78
C GLY A 120 -17.78 -4.10 -4.74
N ILE A 121 -18.06 -4.91 -5.73
CA ILE A 121 -17.12 -5.33 -6.77
C ILE A 121 -17.57 -4.77 -8.10
N PRO A 122 -17.02 -3.62 -8.58
CA PRO A 122 -17.28 -3.09 -9.91
C PRO A 122 -16.74 -4.02 -11.00
N THR A 123 -17.21 -3.89 -12.22
CA THR A 123 -16.65 -4.63 -13.36
C THR A 123 -15.17 -4.27 -13.57
N ILE A 124 -14.44 -5.12 -14.28
CA ILE A 124 -13.01 -4.85 -14.49
C ILE A 124 -12.79 -3.58 -15.35
N VAL A 125 -13.70 -3.29 -16.28
CA VAL A 125 -13.66 -2.07 -17.09
C VAL A 125 -13.90 -0.84 -16.22
N ASP A 126 -14.93 -0.84 -15.35
CA ASP A 126 -15.19 0.26 -14.42
C ASP A 126 -14.02 0.49 -13.46
N ARG A 127 -13.35 -0.58 -13.01
CA ARG A 127 -12.14 -0.46 -12.19
C ARG A 127 -10.99 0.22 -12.93
N ILE A 128 -10.82 -0.06 -14.24
CA ILE A 128 -9.83 0.64 -15.08
C ILE A 128 -10.20 2.12 -15.22
N VAL A 129 -11.45 2.43 -15.51
CA VAL A 129 -11.95 3.82 -15.62
C VAL A 129 -11.71 4.58 -14.29
N GLN A 130 -12.08 3.99 -13.15
CA GLN A 130 -11.80 4.57 -11.83
C GLN A 130 -10.31 4.75 -11.57
N GLN A 131 -9.47 3.84 -12.05
CA GLN A 131 -8.02 3.94 -11.90
C GLN A 131 -7.44 5.06 -12.74
N CYS A 132 -7.93 5.27 -13.97
CA CYS A 132 -7.52 6.41 -14.81
C CYS A 132 -7.83 7.75 -14.13
N VAL A 133 -9.01 7.88 -13.55
CA VAL A 133 -9.42 9.06 -12.78
C VAL A 133 -8.54 9.23 -11.53
N LEU A 134 -8.32 8.16 -10.77
CA LEU A 134 -7.50 8.18 -9.56
C LEU A 134 -6.08 8.71 -9.82
N GLN A 135 -5.44 8.25 -10.89
CA GLN A 135 -4.05 8.59 -11.22
C GLN A 135 -3.85 10.09 -11.43
N VAL A 136 -4.83 10.75 -12.03
CA VAL A 136 -4.79 12.19 -12.32
C VAL A 136 -5.22 13.02 -11.11
N LEU A 137 -6.22 12.57 -10.35
CA LEU A 137 -6.71 13.31 -9.18
C LEU A 137 -5.80 13.18 -7.96
N GLU A 138 -5.09 12.06 -7.79
CA GLU A 138 -4.24 11.83 -6.61
C GLU A 138 -3.20 12.93 -6.38
N PRO A 139 -2.38 13.39 -7.37
CA PRO A 139 -1.43 14.48 -7.16
C PRO A 139 -2.11 15.79 -6.80
N ILE A 140 -3.25 16.13 -7.42
CA ILE A 140 -4.00 17.35 -7.13
C ILE A 140 -4.49 17.35 -5.67
N CYS A 141 -5.06 16.23 -5.23
CA CYS A 141 -5.57 16.07 -3.87
C CYS A 141 -4.45 15.99 -2.83
N GLU A 142 -3.33 15.27 -3.12
CA GLU A 142 -2.19 15.16 -2.20
C GLU A 142 -1.58 16.52 -1.85
N ALA A 143 -1.61 17.49 -2.78
CA ALA A 143 -1.17 18.85 -2.53
C ALA A 143 -2.04 19.62 -1.52
N LYS A 144 -3.31 19.22 -1.36
CA LYS A 144 -4.31 19.90 -0.51
C LYS A 144 -4.58 19.16 0.80
N PHE A 145 -4.19 17.89 0.90
CA PHE A 145 -4.47 17.08 2.08
C PHE A 145 -3.61 17.48 3.28
N TYR A 146 -4.25 17.55 4.43
CA TYR A 146 -3.59 17.79 5.70
C TYR A 146 -2.49 16.76 6.01
N ASP A 147 -1.37 17.20 6.57
CA ASP A 147 -0.18 16.37 6.74
C ASP A 147 -0.36 15.15 7.64
N HIS A 148 -1.18 15.24 8.67
CA HIS A 148 -1.38 14.17 9.66
C HIS A 148 -2.60 13.29 9.38
N SER A 149 -3.05 13.26 8.12
CA SER A 149 -3.92 12.24 7.55
C SER A 149 -3.06 11.18 6.84
N TYR A 150 -3.19 9.91 7.22
CA TYR A 150 -2.26 8.84 6.83
C TYR A 150 -2.90 7.71 6.03
N GLY A 151 -4.20 7.46 6.18
CA GLY A 151 -4.88 6.34 5.54
C GLY A 151 -5.03 6.52 4.03
N PHE A 152 -4.81 5.46 3.26
CA PHE A 152 -4.99 5.41 1.80
C PHE A 152 -4.18 6.43 0.99
N ARG A 153 -3.17 7.03 1.58
CA ARG A 153 -2.31 8.03 0.92
C ARG A 153 -0.95 7.45 0.55
N PRO A 154 -0.33 7.93 -0.54
CA PRO A 154 0.99 7.45 -0.96
C PRO A 154 2.07 7.76 0.08
N ASN A 155 3.04 6.84 0.22
CA ASN A 155 4.19 6.97 1.12
C ASN A 155 3.82 7.20 2.60
N ARG A 156 2.61 6.87 3.01
CA ARG A 156 2.13 6.94 4.40
C ARG A 156 1.79 5.54 4.91
N SER A 157 1.83 5.37 6.23
CA SER A 157 1.63 4.07 6.86
C SER A 157 1.00 4.21 8.25
N THR A 158 0.52 3.10 8.81
CA THR A 158 0.09 3.03 10.21
C THR A 158 1.22 3.38 11.17
N GLU A 159 2.48 3.00 10.85
CA GLU A 159 3.66 3.35 11.64
C GLU A 159 3.82 4.88 11.80
N HIS A 160 3.59 5.65 10.72
CA HIS A 160 3.65 7.12 10.76
C HIS A 160 2.56 7.73 11.65
N ALA A 161 1.33 7.16 11.63
CA ALA A 161 0.24 7.62 12.50
C ALA A 161 0.55 7.34 13.98
N ILE A 162 1.07 6.15 14.30
CA ILE A 162 1.51 5.81 15.66
C ILE A 162 2.66 6.71 16.11
N ALA A 163 3.67 6.97 15.26
CA ALA A 163 4.77 7.88 15.55
C ALA A 163 4.27 9.30 15.91
N ARG A 164 3.23 9.78 15.19
CA ARG A 164 2.62 11.09 15.53
C ARG A 164 1.89 11.06 16.86
N CYS A 165 1.14 10.00 17.17
CA CYS A 165 0.51 9.83 18.47
C CYS A 165 1.56 9.84 19.60
N ASP A 166 2.64 9.07 19.45
CA ASP A 166 3.72 9.01 20.44
C ASP A 166 4.36 10.39 20.66
N GLN A 167 4.60 11.15 19.59
CA GLN A 167 5.11 12.51 19.65
C GLN A 167 4.19 13.44 20.45
N LEU A 168 2.87 13.40 20.19
CA LEU A 168 1.89 14.24 20.87
C LEU A 168 1.77 13.90 22.36
N ILE A 169 1.90 12.62 22.73
CA ILE A 169 1.85 12.19 24.13
C ILE A 169 3.16 12.54 24.87
N GLN A 170 4.33 12.20 24.28
CA GLN A 170 5.63 12.32 24.98
C GLN A 170 6.19 13.74 24.95
N LEU A 171 6.12 14.43 23.81
CA LEU A 171 6.77 15.73 23.62
C LEU A 171 5.79 16.89 23.82
N SER A 172 4.52 16.72 23.38
CA SER A 172 3.52 17.79 23.53
C SER A 172 2.71 17.69 24.82
N HIS A 173 2.89 16.61 25.58
CA HIS A 173 2.22 16.37 26.88
C HIS A 173 0.68 16.41 26.80
N LEU A 174 0.10 15.91 25.69
CA LEU A 174 -1.33 15.85 25.47
C LEU A 174 -1.87 14.50 25.96
N TYR A 175 -2.52 14.50 27.11
CA TYR A 175 -2.92 13.26 27.79
C TYR A 175 -4.41 12.96 27.72
N TYR A 176 -5.21 13.83 27.09
CA TYR A 176 -6.62 13.58 26.84
C TYR A 176 -6.82 13.34 25.35
N VAL A 177 -7.51 12.25 25.03
CA VAL A 177 -7.80 11.84 23.66
C VAL A 177 -9.30 11.75 23.47
N VAL A 178 -9.80 12.37 22.41
CA VAL A 178 -11.17 12.20 21.94
C VAL A 178 -11.15 11.16 20.84
N ASP A 179 -11.75 10.01 21.11
CA ASP A 179 -11.96 8.93 20.15
C ASP A 179 -13.36 9.11 19.54
N ILE A 180 -13.47 9.26 18.23
CA ILE A 180 -14.75 9.38 17.52
C ILE A 180 -14.81 8.33 16.42
N ASP A 181 -15.88 7.53 16.41
CA ASP A 181 -16.20 6.55 15.37
C ASP A 181 -17.38 7.05 14.55
N ILE A 182 -17.17 7.31 13.25
CA ILE A 182 -18.23 7.76 12.35
C ILE A 182 -19.11 6.56 11.98
N LYS A 183 -20.42 6.68 12.16
CA LYS A 183 -21.38 5.61 11.89
C LYS A 183 -21.49 5.35 10.38
N GLY A 184 -21.01 4.16 9.94
CA GLY A 184 -21.14 3.72 8.55
C GLY A 184 -20.60 4.73 7.54
N PHE A 185 -19.41 5.28 7.76
CA PHE A 185 -18.86 6.40 7.00
C PHE A 185 -19.01 6.24 5.49
N PHE A 186 -18.51 5.13 4.92
CA PHE A 186 -18.54 4.90 3.47
C PHE A 186 -19.96 4.82 2.90
N ASP A 187 -20.94 4.38 3.68
CA ASP A 187 -22.34 4.23 3.25
C ASP A 187 -23.14 5.55 3.40
N ASN A 188 -22.57 6.56 4.09
CA ASN A 188 -23.27 7.81 4.40
C ASN A 188 -22.64 9.07 3.76
N VAL A 189 -21.63 8.95 2.93
CA VAL A 189 -21.03 10.10 2.22
C VAL A 189 -22.08 10.79 1.35
N ASN A 190 -22.29 12.08 1.55
CA ASN A 190 -23.20 12.88 0.76
C ASN A 190 -22.57 13.21 -0.61
N HIS A 191 -23.21 12.78 -1.71
CA HIS A 191 -22.70 12.95 -3.06
C HIS A 191 -22.55 14.41 -3.46
N THR A 192 -23.56 15.24 -3.18
CA THR A 192 -23.56 16.67 -3.53
C THR A 192 -22.43 17.40 -2.78
N LYS A 193 -22.29 17.14 -1.48
CA LYS A 193 -21.23 17.74 -0.66
C LYS A 193 -19.84 17.33 -1.15
N LEU A 194 -19.64 16.06 -1.51
CA LEU A 194 -18.38 15.58 -2.06
C LEU A 194 -18.02 16.30 -3.37
N ILE A 195 -18.96 16.41 -4.32
CA ILE A 195 -18.72 17.12 -5.57
C ILE A 195 -18.41 18.60 -5.33
N GLN A 196 -19.10 19.25 -4.38
CA GLN A 196 -18.80 20.62 -3.98
C GLN A 196 -17.36 20.74 -3.40
N GLN A 197 -16.97 19.83 -2.52
CA GLN A 197 -15.63 19.81 -1.96
C GLN A 197 -14.54 19.62 -3.03
N MET A 198 -14.78 18.78 -4.03
CA MET A 198 -13.89 18.63 -5.18
C MET A 198 -13.75 19.93 -5.97
N TRP A 199 -14.87 20.62 -6.19
CA TRP A 199 -14.88 21.91 -6.84
C TRP A 199 -14.07 22.96 -6.07
N GLU A 200 -14.25 23.06 -4.76
CA GLU A 200 -13.53 23.96 -3.87
C GLU A 200 -12.02 23.63 -3.81
N MET A 201 -11.64 22.37 -3.98
CA MET A 201 -10.25 21.94 -4.11
C MET A 201 -9.60 22.33 -5.45
N GLY A 202 -10.35 22.93 -6.37
CA GLY A 202 -9.89 23.35 -7.70
C GLY A 202 -10.13 22.32 -8.80
N ILE A 203 -10.80 21.20 -8.54
CA ILE A 203 -11.19 20.21 -9.55
C ILE A 203 -12.51 20.68 -10.18
N GLN A 204 -12.42 21.49 -11.26
CA GLN A 204 -13.57 22.17 -11.86
C GLN A 204 -13.89 21.69 -13.28
N ASP A 205 -13.34 20.55 -13.70
CA ASP A 205 -13.74 19.88 -14.93
C ASP A 205 -15.16 19.28 -14.77
N LYS A 206 -16.15 19.97 -15.35
CA LYS A 206 -17.58 19.59 -15.24
C LYS A 206 -17.86 18.19 -15.75
N ARG A 207 -17.19 17.79 -16.84
CA ARG A 207 -17.36 16.46 -17.44
C ARG A 207 -16.84 15.38 -16.51
N LEU A 208 -15.67 15.58 -15.90
CA LEU A 208 -15.12 14.69 -14.89
C LEU A 208 -16.05 14.56 -13.69
N LEU A 209 -16.56 15.67 -13.17
CA LEU A 209 -17.47 15.66 -12.01
C LEU A 209 -18.79 14.93 -12.33
N CYS A 210 -19.31 15.04 -13.56
CA CYS A 210 -20.45 14.23 -14.02
C CYS A 210 -20.12 12.73 -14.00
N ILE A 211 -18.96 12.32 -14.54
CA ILE A 211 -18.50 10.92 -14.52
C ILE A 211 -18.38 10.39 -13.08
N ILE A 212 -17.82 11.17 -12.17
CA ILE A 212 -17.71 10.78 -10.77
C ILE A 212 -19.09 10.64 -10.12
N ARG A 213 -20.03 11.53 -10.43
CA ARG A 213 -21.42 11.43 -9.95
C ARG A 213 -22.09 10.14 -10.42
N GLU A 214 -21.90 9.78 -11.69
CA GLU A 214 -22.40 8.50 -12.21
C GLU A 214 -21.75 7.29 -11.53
N MET A 215 -20.42 7.33 -11.27
CA MET A 215 -19.74 6.28 -10.49
C MET A 215 -20.34 6.11 -9.08
N LEU A 216 -20.69 7.20 -8.42
CA LEU A 216 -21.30 7.20 -7.09
C LEU A 216 -22.72 6.65 -7.08
N LYS A 217 -23.48 6.86 -8.18
CA LYS A 217 -24.86 6.39 -8.36
C LYS A 217 -24.95 4.99 -8.98
N ALA A 218 -23.81 4.34 -9.25
CA ALA A 218 -23.81 3.02 -9.88
C ALA A 218 -24.73 2.05 -9.14
N PRO A 219 -25.67 1.37 -9.83
CA PRO A 219 -26.58 0.42 -9.20
C PRO A 219 -25.82 -0.70 -8.48
N ILE A 220 -26.37 -1.23 -7.39
CA ILE A 220 -25.76 -2.30 -6.59
C ILE A 220 -26.65 -3.54 -6.67
N VAL A 221 -26.11 -4.64 -7.20
CA VAL A 221 -26.78 -5.95 -7.22
C VAL A 221 -26.48 -6.70 -5.95
N LEU A 222 -27.49 -7.03 -5.18
CA LEU A 222 -27.43 -7.81 -3.96
C LEU A 222 -27.31 -9.32 -4.27
N SER A 223 -26.98 -10.13 -3.25
CA SER A 223 -26.88 -11.59 -3.39
C SER A 223 -28.21 -12.28 -3.72
N ASN A 224 -29.33 -11.65 -3.37
CA ASN A 224 -30.70 -12.10 -3.72
C ASN A 224 -31.16 -11.64 -5.12
N GLY A 225 -30.32 -10.92 -5.89
CA GLY A 225 -30.66 -10.39 -7.21
C GLY A 225 -31.34 -9.01 -7.22
N GLU A 226 -31.71 -8.48 -6.06
CA GLU A 226 -32.29 -7.13 -5.94
C GLU A 226 -31.28 -6.06 -6.35
N ILE A 227 -31.78 -4.98 -7.00
CA ILE A 227 -30.97 -3.85 -7.44
C ILE A 227 -31.29 -2.62 -6.57
N LEU A 228 -30.25 -2.12 -5.91
CA LEU A 228 -30.32 -0.88 -5.12
C LEU A 228 -29.73 0.28 -5.92
N HIS A 229 -30.40 1.43 -5.88
CA HIS A 229 -29.91 2.70 -6.44
C HIS A 229 -29.45 3.62 -5.31
N PRO A 230 -28.13 3.79 -5.08
CA PRO A 230 -27.62 4.57 -3.96
C PRO A 230 -27.84 6.07 -4.19
N SER A 231 -28.43 6.76 -3.20
CA SER A 231 -28.53 8.23 -3.16
C SER A 231 -27.38 8.88 -2.39
N LYS A 232 -26.62 8.10 -1.62
CA LYS A 232 -25.47 8.49 -0.81
C LYS A 232 -24.49 7.33 -0.68
N GLY A 233 -23.30 7.61 -0.18
CA GLY A 233 -22.26 6.62 0.07
C GLY A 233 -21.29 6.49 -1.11
N THR A 234 -20.17 5.81 -0.82
CA THR A 234 -19.17 5.41 -1.81
C THR A 234 -19.05 3.89 -1.79
N PRO A 235 -18.98 3.20 -2.94
CA PRO A 235 -18.91 1.74 -2.96
C PRO A 235 -17.68 1.24 -2.19
N GLN A 236 -17.87 0.49 -1.09
CA GLN A 236 -16.75 -0.15 -0.39
C GLN A 236 -16.12 -1.20 -1.30
N GLY A 237 -14.92 -0.92 -1.83
CA GLY A 237 -14.23 -1.77 -2.81
C GLY A 237 -14.03 -1.12 -4.18
N GLY A 238 -14.63 0.04 -4.42
CA GLY A 238 -14.30 0.89 -5.58
C GLY A 238 -12.85 1.40 -5.48
N ILE A 239 -12.18 1.50 -6.62
CA ILE A 239 -10.77 1.95 -6.69
C ILE A 239 -10.62 3.42 -6.27
N LEU A 240 -11.60 4.25 -6.62
CA LEU A 240 -11.59 5.69 -6.32
C LEU A 240 -12.08 6.00 -4.89
N SER A 241 -12.86 5.12 -4.26
CA SER A 241 -13.51 5.36 -2.96
C SER A 241 -12.55 5.80 -1.84
N PRO A 242 -11.32 5.27 -1.71
CA PRO A 242 -10.36 5.73 -0.71
C PRO A 242 -9.94 7.20 -0.88
N LEU A 243 -9.74 7.66 -2.12
CA LEU A 243 -9.43 9.06 -2.39
C LEU A 243 -10.62 9.96 -2.07
N LEU A 244 -11.82 9.59 -2.51
CA LEU A 244 -13.05 10.34 -2.25
C LEU A 244 -13.33 10.46 -0.75
N SER A 245 -13.08 9.40 0.01
CA SER A 245 -13.21 9.41 1.48
C SER A 245 -12.24 10.41 2.13
N ASN A 246 -11.00 10.49 1.63
CA ASN A 246 -10.05 11.47 2.11
C ASN A 246 -10.42 12.90 1.74
N ILE A 247 -11.02 13.14 0.57
CA ILE A 247 -11.54 14.46 0.17
C ILE A 247 -12.62 14.91 1.17
N VAL A 248 -13.59 14.05 1.47
CA VAL A 248 -14.67 14.38 2.43
C VAL A 248 -14.14 14.78 3.79
N LEU A 249 -13.21 14.00 4.34
CA LEU A 249 -12.69 14.23 5.68
C LEU A 249 -11.55 15.26 5.75
N ASN A 250 -11.01 15.70 4.62
CA ASN A 250 -9.99 16.74 4.59
C ASN A 250 -10.51 18.08 5.13
N GLU A 251 -11.80 18.36 4.96
CA GLU A 251 -12.44 19.55 5.51
C GLU A 251 -12.44 19.50 7.06
N LEU A 252 -12.69 18.32 7.64
CA LEU A 252 -12.56 18.10 9.08
C LEU A 252 -11.12 18.29 9.56
N ASP A 253 -10.15 17.73 8.83
CA ASP A 253 -8.74 17.84 9.18
C ASP A 253 -8.30 19.30 9.28
N TRP A 254 -8.63 20.11 8.27
CA TRP A 254 -8.28 21.52 8.22
C TRP A 254 -9.09 22.35 9.21
N TRP A 255 -10.37 22.01 9.46
CA TRP A 255 -11.14 22.68 10.49
C TRP A 255 -10.50 22.51 11.87
N ILE A 256 -10.10 21.30 12.25
CA ILE A 256 -9.39 21.04 13.50
C ILE A 256 -8.01 21.72 13.53
N ALA A 257 -7.24 21.59 12.44
CA ALA A 257 -5.89 22.15 12.36
C ALA A 257 -5.90 23.68 12.46
N SER A 258 -6.92 24.35 11.89
CA SER A 258 -7.09 25.80 11.95
C SER A 258 -7.42 26.32 13.34
N GLN A 259 -7.85 25.48 14.30
CA GLN A 259 -8.11 25.90 15.68
C GLN A 259 -6.81 26.17 16.45
N TRP A 260 -5.72 25.47 16.11
CA TRP A 260 -4.48 25.57 16.89
C TRP A 260 -3.20 25.46 16.07
N GLU A 261 -3.06 24.43 15.23
CA GLU A 261 -1.78 24.11 14.58
C GLU A 261 -1.49 25.02 13.39
N TRP A 262 -2.51 25.36 12.60
CA TRP A 262 -2.43 26.18 11.38
C TRP A 262 -3.32 27.42 11.46
N MET A 263 -3.19 28.12 12.55
CA MET A 263 -4.00 29.32 12.78
C MET A 263 -3.77 30.44 11.77
N PRO A 264 -4.79 31.34 11.58
CA PRO A 264 -4.69 32.55 10.76
C PRO A 264 -3.57 33.53 11.16
N MET A 265 -2.91 33.32 12.30
CA MET A 265 -1.69 34.04 12.66
C MET A 265 -0.50 33.70 11.76
N HIS A 266 -0.51 32.54 11.09
CA HIS A 266 0.49 32.19 10.08
C HIS A 266 0.33 33.09 8.85
N GLY A 267 1.36 33.87 8.55
CA GLY A 267 1.37 34.83 7.43
C GLY A 267 0.82 36.23 7.76
N ASN A 268 0.28 36.46 8.95
CA ASN A 268 -0.09 37.82 9.37
C ASN A 268 1.11 38.54 10.01
N ALA A 269 1.60 39.60 9.38
CA ALA A 269 2.75 40.39 9.84
C ALA A 269 2.60 40.85 11.28
N LYS A 270 1.38 41.22 11.73
CA LYS A 270 1.08 41.69 13.09
C LYS A 270 1.44 40.65 14.16
N TYR A 271 1.35 39.37 13.85
CA TYR A 271 1.61 38.26 14.78
C TYR A 271 2.90 37.50 14.45
N THR A 272 3.69 37.99 13.50
CA THR A 272 4.93 37.32 13.07
C THR A 272 6.13 38.07 13.66
N ARG A 273 6.91 37.38 14.49
CA ARG A 273 8.24 37.81 14.93
C ARG A 273 9.29 36.87 14.35
N LEU A 274 10.40 37.41 13.96
CA LEU A 274 11.54 36.63 13.47
C LEU A 274 12.56 36.41 14.60
N ASN A 275 13.17 35.24 14.60
CA ASN A 275 14.37 34.96 15.38
C ASN A 275 15.58 35.67 14.75
N ALA A 276 16.71 35.74 15.46
CA ALA A 276 17.94 36.34 14.95
C ALA A 276 18.46 35.72 13.64
N ASN A 277 18.12 34.47 13.36
CA ASN A 277 18.46 33.76 12.12
C ASN A 277 17.43 33.92 10.99
N GLY A 278 16.49 34.85 11.10
CA GLY A 278 15.44 35.10 10.10
C GLY A 278 14.27 34.11 10.09
N SER A 279 14.30 33.05 10.90
CA SER A 279 13.19 32.11 10.98
C SER A 279 12.03 32.67 11.82
N ILE A 280 10.79 32.23 11.50
CA ILE A 280 9.59 32.65 12.26
C ILE A 280 9.66 32.13 13.70
N ASN A 281 9.46 33.03 14.69
CA ASN A 281 9.40 32.70 16.10
C ASN A 281 8.03 32.06 16.44
N ARG A 282 7.95 30.76 16.29
CA ARG A 282 6.73 29.99 16.62
C ARG A 282 6.40 30.02 18.12
N GLY A 283 7.39 30.16 18.98
CA GLY A 283 7.18 30.28 20.43
C GLY A 283 6.33 31.49 20.79
N TYR A 284 6.58 32.62 20.12
CA TYR A 284 5.77 33.84 20.26
C TYR A 284 4.31 33.60 19.80
N GLN A 285 4.13 33.00 18.64
CA GLN A 285 2.80 32.66 18.11
C GLN A 285 2.02 31.73 19.06
N TYR A 286 2.66 30.67 19.59
CA TYR A 286 2.03 29.78 20.57
C TYR A 286 1.73 30.47 21.92
N ARG A 287 2.49 31.49 22.32
CA ARG A 287 2.19 32.29 23.49
C ARG A 287 0.88 33.05 23.30
N LEU A 288 0.74 33.78 22.18
CA LEU A 288 -0.48 34.51 21.84
C LEU A 288 -1.70 33.58 21.73
N LEU A 289 -1.51 32.35 21.20
CA LEU A 289 -2.55 31.33 21.16
C LEU A 289 -3.05 30.93 22.55
N ARG A 290 -2.16 30.79 23.53
CA ARG A 290 -2.51 30.45 24.90
C ARG A 290 -3.30 31.56 25.61
N GLU A 291 -3.09 32.79 25.24
CA GLU A 291 -3.82 33.97 25.72
C GLU A 291 -5.21 34.07 25.06
N SER A 292 -5.45 33.34 23.96
CA SER A 292 -6.73 33.33 23.25
C SER A 292 -7.73 32.31 23.87
N ASN A 293 -8.99 32.39 23.43
CA ASN A 293 -10.04 31.43 23.82
C ASN A 293 -9.93 30.09 23.08
N LEU A 294 -9.00 29.93 22.15
CA LEU A 294 -8.80 28.69 21.39
C LEU A 294 -8.19 27.59 22.26
N LYS A 295 -8.49 26.35 21.91
CA LYS A 295 -8.06 25.18 22.67
C LYS A 295 -6.96 24.42 21.94
N PRO A 296 -5.86 24.02 22.64
CA PRO A 296 -4.84 23.15 22.06
C PRO A 296 -5.44 21.83 21.58
N VAL A 297 -5.48 21.61 20.28
CA VAL A 297 -5.97 20.38 19.66
C VAL A 297 -5.12 19.98 18.46
N PHE A 298 -4.88 18.68 18.34
CA PHE A 298 -4.18 18.07 17.21
C PHE A 298 -4.93 16.84 16.75
N ILE A 299 -5.13 16.70 15.44
CA ILE A 299 -5.77 15.54 14.84
C ILE A 299 -4.72 14.57 14.28
N VAL A 300 -4.97 13.28 14.48
CA VAL A 300 -4.25 12.19 13.81
C VAL A 300 -5.30 11.28 13.18
N ARG A 301 -5.34 11.22 11.85
CA ARG A 301 -6.37 10.47 11.12
C ARG A 301 -5.78 9.36 10.24
N TYR A 302 -6.43 8.22 10.24
CA TYR A 302 -6.16 7.11 9.33
C TYR A 302 -7.47 6.63 8.69
N ALA A 303 -7.78 7.10 7.49
CA ALA A 303 -9.09 6.94 6.82
C ALA A 303 -10.22 7.57 7.66
N ASP A 304 -11.21 6.80 8.07
CA ASP A 304 -12.33 7.20 8.92
C ASP A 304 -12.06 7.09 10.44
N ASP A 305 -10.94 6.44 10.82
CA ASP A 305 -10.50 6.34 12.22
C ASP A 305 -9.60 7.53 12.58
N PHE A 306 -10.02 8.38 13.50
CA PHE A 306 -9.24 9.53 13.92
C PHE A 306 -9.28 9.80 15.43
N LYS A 307 -8.27 10.50 15.90
CA LYS A 307 -8.10 10.90 17.29
C LYS A 307 -7.79 12.38 17.40
N LEU A 308 -8.44 13.06 18.37
CA LEU A 308 -8.09 14.42 18.73
C LEU A 308 -7.32 14.39 20.05
N PHE A 309 -6.13 14.96 20.06
CA PHE A 309 -5.29 15.07 21.24
C PHE A 309 -5.45 16.43 21.89
N CYS A 310 -5.76 16.45 23.19
CA CYS A 310 -6.09 17.63 23.98
C CYS A 310 -5.26 17.67 25.27
N ARG A 311 -5.13 18.87 25.84
CA ARG A 311 -4.33 19.09 27.04
C ARG A 311 -5.06 18.69 28.34
N ASN A 312 -6.31 19.05 28.46
CA ASN A 312 -7.11 18.86 29.69
C ASN A 312 -8.49 18.26 29.38
N ARG A 313 -9.20 17.88 30.44
CA ARG A 313 -10.51 17.23 30.37
C ARG A 313 -11.58 18.14 29.78
N LYS A 314 -11.64 19.41 30.21
CA LYS A 314 -12.66 20.38 29.79
C LYS A 314 -12.59 20.59 28.29
N ASP A 315 -11.38 20.84 27.74
CA ASP A 315 -11.16 21.03 26.30
C ASP A 315 -11.56 19.78 25.50
N ALA A 316 -11.23 18.57 26.01
CA ALA A 316 -11.58 17.33 25.33
C ALA A 316 -13.11 17.13 25.21
N PHE A 317 -13.90 17.44 26.25
CA PHE A 317 -15.36 17.35 26.19
C PHE A 317 -15.96 18.43 25.28
N CYS A 318 -15.45 19.66 25.33
CA CYS A 318 -15.88 20.72 24.40
C CYS A 318 -15.60 20.32 22.93
N LEU A 319 -14.42 19.78 22.64
CA LEU A 319 -14.05 19.34 21.29
C LEU A 319 -14.84 18.11 20.84
N TYR A 320 -15.17 17.19 21.76
CA TYR A 320 -16.06 16.07 21.46
C TYR A 320 -17.44 16.58 20.99
N ALA A 321 -18.06 17.49 21.75
CA ALA A 321 -19.35 18.05 21.39
C ALA A 321 -19.30 18.85 20.09
N ALA A 322 -18.32 19.76 19.96
CA ALA A 322 -18.15 20.59 18.77
C ALA A 322 -17.90 19.75 17.51
N THR A 323 -17.03 18.72 17.60
CA THR A 323 -16.73 17.85 16.45
C THR A 323 -17.94 17.01 16.05
N THR A 324 -18.72 16.51 17.01
CA THR A 324 -19.95 15.76 16.77
C THR A 324 -20.98 16.62 16.03
N GLN A 325 -21.20 17.84 16.51
CA GLN A 325 -22.12 18.79 15.88
C GLN A 325 -21.63 19.18 14.49
N TRP A 326 -20.35 19.48 14.33
CA TRP A 326 -19.74 19.84 13.05
C TRP A 326 -19.88 18.74 12.01
N LEU A 327 -19.62 17.47 12.36
CA LEU A 327 -19.79 16.31 11.48
C LEU A 327 -21.25 16.20 11.01
N LYS A 328 -22.22 16.37 11.92
CA LYS A 328 -23.64 16.30 11.61
C LYS A 328 -24.10 17.45 10.70
N GLU A 329 -23.74 18.67 11.04
CA GLU A 329 -24.20 19.86 10.32
C GLU A 329 -23.47 20.05 9.00
N ARG A 330 -22.15 19.90 8.98
CA ARG A 330 -21.32 20.22 7.82
C ARG A 330 -21.20 19.06 6.82
N LEU A 331 -20.97 17.84 7.31
CA LEU A 331 -20.79 16.66 6.46
C LEU A 331 -22.01 15.74 6.39
N LYS A 332 -23.06 16.00 7.19
CA LYS A 332 -24.26 15.14 7.30
C LYS A 332 -23.90 13.72 7.74
N LEU A 333 -22.92 13.60 8.67
CA LEU A 333 -22.42 12.34 9.20
C LEU A 333 -22.73 12.25 10.70
N ASP A 334 -23.28 11.11 11.11
CA ASP A 334 -23.51 10.81 12.51
C ASP A 334 -22.33 10.02 13.11
N ILE A 335 -22.11 10.16 14.42
CA ILE A 335 -21.15 9.34 15.16
C ILE A 335 -21.81 8.09 15.74
N SER A 336 -21.00 7.10 16.17
CA SER A 336 -21.40 5.95 16.96
C SER A 336 -21.16 6.27 18.45
N PRO A 337 -22.18 6.70 19.24
CA PRO A 337 -21.98 7.13 20.62
C PRO A 337 -21.36 6.03 21.50
N GLU A 338 -21.74 4.76 21.25
CA GLU A 338 -21.26 3.59 21.98
C GLU A 338 -19.77 3.29 21.78
N LYS A 339 -19.16 3.85 20.72
CA LYS A 339 -17.73 3.68 20.43
C LYS A 339 -16.93 4.97 20.60
N SER A 340 -17.63 6.11 20.64
CA SER A 340 -16.99 7.42 20.80
C SER A 340 -16.86 7.79 22.27
N LYS A 341 -15.67 8.26 22.67
CA LYS A 341 -15.37 8.54 24.09
C LYS A 341 -14.20 9.49 24.27
N VAL A 342 -14.16 10.13 25.45
CA VAL A 342 -13.00 10.89 25.92
C VAL A 342 -12.18 10.02 26.85
N VAL A 343 -10.89 9.88 26.59
CA VAL A 343 -9.96 9.00 27.33
C VAL A 343 -8.85 9.82 27.98
N ASN A 344 -8.63 9.63 29.28
CA ASN A 344 -7.43 10.12 29.97
C ASN A 344 -6.32 9.07 29.89
N LEU A 345 -5.30 9.31 29.07
CA LEU A 345 -4.21 8.38 28.82
C LEU A 345 -3.33 8.10 30.06
N LYS A 346 -3.34 8.95 31.09
CA LYS A 346 -2.63 8.66 32.35
C LYS A 346 -3.31 7.54 33.14
N ARG A 347 -4.62 7.32 32.91
CA ARG A 347 -5.42 6.32 33.64
C ARG A 347 -5.81 5.13 32.79
N HIS A 348 -6.20 5.35 31.52
CA HIS A 348 -6.78 4.35 30.63
C HIS A 348 -6.03 4.24 29.31
N TYR A 349 -6.11 3.08 28.67
CA TYR A 349 -5.64 2.88 27.32
C TYR A 349 -6.64 3.41 26.30
N SER A 350 -6.14 4.06 25.24
CA SER A 350 -6.89 4.33 24.01
C SER A 350 -6.42 3.38 22.91
N GLU A 351 -7.37 2.76 22.20
CA GLU A 351 -7.08 1.85 21.07
C GLU A 351 -7.01 2.62 19.75
N TYR A 352 -6.02 2.32 18.92
CA TYR A 352 -5.86 2.89 17.60
C TYR A 352 -5.10 1.93 16.67
N LEU A 353 -5.65 1.64 15.49
CA LEU A 353 -5.01 0.81 14.45
C LEU A 353 -4.49 -0.55 14.96
N GLY A 354 -5.19 -1.18 15.88
CA GLY A 354 -4.80 -2.46 16.47
C GLY A 354 -3.76 -2.38 17.60
N PHE A 355 -3.42 -1.17 18.02
CA PHE A 355 -2.60 -0.89 19.19
C PHE A 355 -3.46 -0.31 20.32
N LYS A 356 -3.04 -0.47 21.57
CA LYS A 356 -3.54 0.28 22.73
C LYS A 356 -2.38 1.04 23.35
N MET A 357 -2.58 2.33 23.63
CA MET A 357 -1.54 3.23 24.13
C MET A 357 -1.99 3.97 25.37
N LYS A 358 -1.04 4.22 26.29
CA LYS A 358 -1.23 4.90 27.57
C LYS A 358 0.01 5.73 27.89
N ALA A 359 -0.15 6.83 28.61
CA ALA A 359 0.95 7.61 29.19
C ALA A 359 1.32 7.03 30.55
N GLN A 360 2.49 6.45 30.69
CA GLN A 360 2.99 5.88 31.94
C GLN A 360 4.08 6.78 32.54
N ARG A 361 4.03 7.03 33.84
CA ARG A 361 5.06 7.77 34.56
C ARG A 361 6.36 6.94 34.61
N LYS A 362 7.49 7.55 34.27
CA LYS A 362 8.83 6.99 34.39
C LYS A 362 9.76 8.08 34.92
N GLY A 363 10.06 8.04 36.22
CA GLY A 363 10.66 9.18 36.93
C GLY A 363 9.76 10.40 36.83
N ASP A 364 10.31 11.55 36.44
CA ASP A 364 9.58 12.82 36.30
C ASP A 364 8.87 13.00 34.95
N LYS A 365 9.00 12.03 34.05
CA LYS A 365 8.43 12.11 32.69
C LYS A 365 7.31 11.10 32.50
N TYR A 366 6.41 11.40 31.56
CA TYR A 366 5.46 10.46 31.03
C TYR A 366 5.98 9.94 29.68
N VAL A 367 6.01 8.62 29.55
CA VAL A 367 6.39 7.92 28.31
C VAL A 367 5.23 7.12 27.76
N VAL A 368 5.19 6.90 26.46
CA VAL A 368 4.16 6.04 25.87
C VAL A 368 4.46 4.58 26.22
N ARG A 369 3.47 3.94 26.81
CA ARG A 369 3.40 2.48 26.92
C ARG A 369 2.35 1.97 25.96
N SER A 370 2.78 1.23 24.95
CA SER A 370 1.90 0.69 23.93
C SER A 370 2.01 -0.82 23.82
N HIS A 371 0.86 -1.45 23.58
CA HIS A 371 0.66 -2.87 23.42
C HIS A 371 -0.12 -3.14 22.12
N MET A 372 -0.13 -4.38 21.68
CA MET A 372 -1.17 -4.84 20.78
C MET A 372 -2.52 -4.76 21.46
N SER A 373 -3.60 -4.39 20.73
CA SER A 373 -4.95 -4.48 21.30
C SER A 373 -5.32 -5.94 21.58
N ASP A 374 -6.20 -6.18 22.58
CA ASP A 374 -6.56 -7.54 22.98
C ASP A 374 -7.23 -8.32 21.84
N LYS A 375 -8.04 -7.62 21.03
CA LYS A 375 -8.63 -8.16 19.79
C LYS A 375 -7.56 -8.57 18.77
N ALA A 376 -6.49 -7.77 18.65
CA ALA A 376 -5.38 -8.07 17.73
C ALA A 376 -4.59 -9.29 18.20
N GLN A 377 -4.29 -9.40 19.50
CA GLN A 377 -3.60 -10.56 20.08
C GLN A 377 -4.39 -11.86 19.85
N LYS A 378 -5.70 -11.85 20.12
CA LYS A 378 -6.59 -13.00 19.87
C LYS A 378 -6.57 -13.38 18.39
N ARG A 379 -6.78 -12.41 17.48
CA ARG A 379 -6.77 -12.65 16.04
C ARG A 379 -5.46 -13.26 15.54
N VAL A 380 -4.31 -12.75 16.01
CA VAL A 380 -2.99 -13.28 15.66
C VAL A 380 -2.84 -14.73 16.12
N LYS A 381 -3.21 -15.03 17.37
CA LYS A 381 -3.19 -16.38 17.93
C LYS A 381 -4.05 -17.35 17.12
N ASP A 382 -5.29 -16.98 16.82
CA ASP A 382 -6.25 -17.80 16.09
C ASP A 382 -5.78 -18.07 14.65
N GLN A 383 -5.23 -17.05 13.98
CA GLN A 383 -4.71 -17.17 12.62
C GLN A 383 -3.51 -18.11 12.54
N LEU A 384 -2.56 -18.00 13.48
CA LEU A 384 -1.40 -18.89 13.52
C LEU A 384 -1.80 -20.32 13.88
N ALA A 385 -2.75 -20.50 14.82
CA ALA A 385 -3.29 -21.80 15.17
C ALA A 385 -3.96 -22.51 13.97
N LYS A 386 -4.72 -21.75 13.16
CA LYS A 386 -5.31 -22.26 11.91
C LYS A 386 -4.24 -22.71 10.93
N CYS A 387 -3.17 -21.93 10.73
CA CYS A 387 -2.07 -22.33 9.84
C CYS A 387 -1.39 -23.63 10.30
N ILE A 388 -1.22 -23.85 11.61
CA ILE A 388 -0.64 -25.10 12.12
C ILE A 388 -1.54 -26.29 11.81
N LYS A 389 -2.87 -26.15 11.94
CA LYS A 389 -3.82 -27.19 11.51
C LYS A 389 -3.71 -27.51 10.02
N GLU A 390 -3.59 -26.49 9.17
CA GLU A 390 -3.43 -26.66 7.72
C GLU A 390 -2.09 -27.35 7.38
N ILE A 391 -1.00 -27.07 8.12
CA ILE A 391 0.29 -27.75 7.97
C ILE A 391 0.19 -29.23 8.41
N GLN A 392 -0.62 -29.53 9.43
CA GLN A 392 -0.82 -30.90 9.94
C GLN A 392 -1.55 -31.81 8.94
N HIS A 393 -2.51 -31.26 8.19
CA HIS A 393 -3.37 -32.00 7.25
C HIS A 393 -3.22 -31.47 5.81
N PRO A 394 -2.05 -31.64 5.20
CA PRO A 394 -1.81 -31.19 3.83
C PRO A 394 -2.43 -32.16 2.83
N LYS A 395 -2.82 -31.67 1.66
CA LYS A 395 -3.29 -32.49 0.53
C LYS A 395 -2.14 -33.21 -0.19
N SER A 396 -0.94 -32.67 -0.13
CA SER A 396 0.29 -33.20 -0.72
C SER A 396 1.51 -32.61 -0.02
N GLU A 397 2.69 -33.14 -0.27
CA GLU A 397 3.95 -32.58 0.24
C GLU A 397 4.19 -31.14 -0.27
N GLN A 398 3.85 -30.88 -1.53
CA GLN A 398 3.94 -29.55 -2.11
C GLN A 398 2.96 -28.57 -1.43
N ASP A 399 1.77 -29.03 -1.05
CA ASP A 399 0.82 -28.23 -0.28
C ASP A 399 1.35 -27.94 1.11
N GLN A 400 1.92 -28.93 1.82
CA GLN A 400 2.55 -28.71 3.14
C GLN A 400 3.62 -27.62 3.08
N ARG A 401 4.49 -27.66 2.06
CA ARG A 401 5.50 -26.62 1.84
C ARG A 401 4.89 -25.23 1.61
N LYS A 402 3.80 -25.13 0.85
CA LYS A 402 3.05 -23.86 0.67
C LYS A 402 2.47 -23.34 1.99
N GLN A 403 1.91 -24.23 2.84
CA GLN A 403 1.34 -23.84 4.13
C GLN A 403 2.43 -23.37 5.11
N ILE A 404 3.61 -24.02 5.14
CA ILE A 404 4.78 -23.56 5.92
C ILE A 404 5.20 -22.18 5.46
N PHE A 405 5.30 -21.96 4.16
CA PHE A 405 5.66 -20.64 3.61
C PHE A 405 4.61 -19.57 3.98
N ARG A 406 3.32 -19.92 3.92
CA ARG A 406 2.23 -19.04 4.35
C ARG A 406 2.30 -18.69 5.84
N TYR A 407 2.55 -19.68 6.72
CA TYR A 407 2.76 -19.44 8.14
C TYR A 407 3.91 -18.46 8.37
N ASN A 408 5.06 -18.67 7.75
CA ASN A 408 6.22 -17.79 7.87
C ASN A 408 5.93 -16.37 7.38
N SER A 409 5.22 -16.24 6.26
CA SER A 409 4.82 -14.93 5.72
C SER A 409 3.91 -14.16 6.68
N ILE A 410 2.98 -14.86 7.34
CA ILE A 410 2.10 -14.29 8.35
C ILE A 410 2.89 -13.82 9.56
N VAL A 411 3.79 -14.65 10.13
CA VAL A 411 4.64 -14.27 11.26
C VAL A 411 5.49 -13.04 10.92
N ILE A 412 6.14 -13.03 9.75
CA ILE A 412 6.94 -11.89 9.30
C ILE A 412 6.08 -10.62 9.18
N GLY A 413 4.89 -10.74 8.60
CA GLY A 413 3.94 -9.63 8.46
C GLY A 413 3.53 -9.05 9.81
N MET A 414 3.19 -9.90 10.77
CA MET A 414 2.82 -9.51 12.13
C MET A 414 3.98 -8.85 12.88
N HIS A 415 5.20 -9.42 12.81
CA HIS A 415 6.38 -8.83 13.41
C HIS A 415 6.69 -7.44 12.83
N ASN A 416 6.54 -7.26 11.51
CA ASN A 416 6.77 -5.98 10.87
C ASN A 416 5.72 -4.93 11.23
N TYR A 417 4.47 -5.35 11.47
CA TYR A 417 3.38 -4.45 11.83
C TYR A 417 3.47 -4.03 13.30
N TYR A 418 3.56 -5.01 14.22
CA TYR A 418 3.43 -4.76 15.65
C TYR A 418 4.74 -4.38 16.37
N ARG A 419 5.90 -4.50 15.73
CA ARG A 419 7.21 -4.17 16.34
C ARG A 419 7.31 -2.74 16.88
N VAL A 420 6.42 -1.84 16.48
CA VAL A 420 6.39 -0.44 16.94
C VAL A 420 5.75 -0.29 18.33
N ALA A 421 5.02 -1.30 18.83
CA ALA A 421 4.52 -1.29 20.21
C ALA A 421 5.66 -1.46 21.20
N THR A 422 5.70 -0.61 22.24
CA THR A 422 6.79 -0.60 23.22
C THR A 422 6.89 -1.91 24.02
N CYS A 423 5.76 -2.59 24.25
CA CYS A 423 5.68 -3.85 25.00
C CYS A 423 5.40 -5.07 24.11
N VAL A 424 5.76 -5.03 22.84
CA VAL A 424 5.43 -6.06 21.84
C VAL A 424 5.93 -7.45 22.21
N ASN A 425 7.10 -7.57 22.86
CA ASN A 425 7.65 -8.83 23.35
C ASN A 425 6.76 -9.48 24.41
N LEU A 426 6.16 -8.68 25.32
CA LEU A 426 5.22 -9.16 26.31
C LEU A 426 3.91 -9.65 25.68
N ASP A 427 3.44 -8.97 24.62
CA ASP A 427 2.23 -9.34 23.91
C ASP A 427 2.38 -10.62 23.09
N PHE A 428 3.56 -10.83 22.51
CA PHE A 428 3.85 -12.04 21.73
C PHE A 428 4.26 -13.25 22.58
N SER A 429 4.69 -13.06 23.83
CA SER A 429 5.10 -14.17 24.72
C SER A 429 3.99 -15.22 24.91
N PRO A 430 2.74 -14.86 25.34
CA PRO A 430 1.66 -15.84 25.50
C PRO A 430 1.22 -16.46 24.15
N ILE A 431 1.30 -15.70 23.07
CA ILE A 431 1.01 -16.21 21.72
C ILE A 431 2.04 -17.26 21.34
N ALA A 432 3.32 -16.97 21.51
CA ALA A 432 4.41 -17.88 21.19
C ALA A 432 4.35 -19.19 22.00
N PHE A 433 4.03 -19.09 23.30
CA PHE A 433 3.83 -20.26 24.16
C PHE A 433 2.70 -21.15 23.64
N ALA A 434 1.54 -20.57 23.37
CA ALA A 434 0.37 -21.32 22.87
C ALA A 434 0.64 -21.98 21.50
N ILE A 435 1.28 -21.23 20.58
CA ILE A 435 1.63 -21.71 19.24
C ILE A 435 2.71 -22.80 19.30
N GLY A 436 3.74 -22.63 20.15
CA GLY A 436 4.78 -23.63 20.38
C GLY A 436 4.22 -24.96 20.91
N LYS A 437 3.26 -24.90 21.86
CA LYS A 437 2.55 -26.08 22.37
C LYS A 437 1.75 -26.77 21.26
N GLN A 438 1.04 -26.01 20.43
CA GLN A 438 0.28 -26.56 19.29
C GLN A 438 1.20 -27.17 18.23
N MET A 439 2.35 -26.55 17.91
CA MET A 439 3.33 -27.12 17.00
C MET A 439 3.85 -28.48 17.51
N LYS A 440 4.25 -28.56 18.80
CA LYS A 440 4.71 -29.80 19.41
C LYS A 440 3.66 -30.90 19.34
N ASN A 441 2.42 -30.60 19.72
CA ASN A 441 1.35 -31.59 19.77
C ASN A 441 0.89 -32.05 18.38
N ARG A 442 0.82 -31.14 17.39
CA ARG A 442 0.28 -31.46 16.07
C ARG A 442 1.33 -31.91 15.06
N LEU A 443 2.55 -31.38 15.14
CA LEU A 443 3.61 -31.64 14.16
C LEU A 443 4.74 -32.50 14.70
N GLY A 444 4.77 -32.76 16.02
CA GLY A 444 5.80 -33.58 16.66
C GLY A 444 5.99 -34.94 16.00
N LYS A 445 4.87 -35.67 15.80
CA LYS A 445 4.87 -37.00 15.13
C LYS A 445 5.20 -36.94 13.62
N GLN A 446 5.20 -35.73 13.02
CA GLN A 446 5.52 -35.51 11.60
C GLN A 446 6.99 -35.12 11.37
N GLY A 447 7.85 -35.22 12.39
CA GLY A 447 9.27 -34.90 12.29
C GLY A 447 9.62 -33.44 12.57
N LEU A 448 8.87 -32.76 13.45
CA LEU A 448 9.24 -31.42 13.92
C LEU A 448 10.55 -31.48 14.70
N SER A 449 11.59 -30.81 14.21
CA SER A 449 12.94 -30.84 14.77
C SER A 449 13.43 -29.45 15.21
N LYS A 450 14.40 -29.41 16.13
CA LYS A 450 15.20 -28.23 16.43
C LYS A 450 16.40 -28.09 15.46
N GLN A 451 16.80 -29.20 14.85
CA GLN A 451 17.93 -29.25 13.94
C GLN A 451 17.49 -29.00 12.50
N GLY A 452 18.25 -28.20 11.77
CA GLY A 452 18.02 -27.91 10.36
C GLY A 452 18.93 -26.81 9.85
N LYS A 453 19.11 -26.73 8.54
CA LYS A 453 19.98 -25.75 7.88
C LYS A 453 19.15 -24.59 7.34
N LEU A 454 19.54 -23.37 7.70
CA LEU A 454 18.96 -22.16 7.11
C LEU A 454 19.78 -21.73 5.90
N GLU A 455 19.12 -21.58 4.77
CA GLU A 455 19.71 -20.99 3.57
C GLU A 455 20.04 -19.49 3.79
N LYS A 456 21.09 -19.02 3.12
CA LYS A 456 21.43 -17.58 3.11
C LYS A 456 20.22 -16.76 2.66
N GLY A 457 19.83 -15.75 3.44
CA GLY A 457 18.70 -14.87 3.10
C GLY A 457 18.03 -14.25 4.32
N TYR A 458 16.88 -13.64 4.11
CA TYR A 458 16.15 -12.86 5.13
C TYR A 458 15.87 -13.64 6.43
N ILE A 459 15.45 -14.92 6.32
CA ILE A 459 15.11 -15.74 7.49
C ILE A 459 16.36 -15.99 8.32
N LYS A 460 17.48 -16.38 7.69
CA LYS A 460 18.76 -16.60 8.39
C LYS A 460 19.27 -15.33 9.08
N ASN A 461 19.24 -14.20 8.36
CA ASN A 461 19.73 -12.92 8.88
C ASN A 461 18.91 -12.41 10.07
N LYS A 462 17.58 -12.58 10.04
CA LYS A 462 16.71 -12.04 11.07
C LYS A 462 16.43 -13.00 12.22
N TYR A 463 16.29 -14.28 11.93
CA TYR A 463 15.83 -15.29 12.89
C TYR A 463 16.87 -16.39 13.18
N GLY A 464 18.02 -16.41 12.48
CA GLY A 464 19.02 -17.46 12.58
C GLY A 464 19.60 -17.67 13.98
N ASN A 465 19.66 -16.61 14.78
CA ASN A 465 20.16 -16.67 16.16
C ASN A 465 19.08 -17.08 17.19
N SER A 466 17.88 -17.46 16.74
CA SER A 466 16.81 -17.84 17.64
C SER A 466 16.84 -19.33 17.95
N SER A 467 16.98 -19.70 19.21
CA SER A 467 16.84 -21.09 19.69
C SER A 467 15.42 -21.66 19.55
N GLN A 468 14.44 -20.80 19.27
CA GLN A 468 13.03 -21.18 19.14
C GLN A 468 12.65 -21.59 17.70
N ILE A 469 13.52 -21.42 16.70
CA ILE A 469 13.24 -21.87 15.34
C ILE A 469 13.04 -23.38 15.31
N ARG A 470 12.13 -23.84 14.50
CA ARG A 470 11.85 -25.26 14.28
C ARG A 470 11.90 -25.59 12.81
N PHE A 471 12.07 -26.85 12.50
CA PHE A 471 12.13 -27.37 11.13
C PHE A 471 11.13 -28.51 10.99
N LEU A 472 10.41 -28.52 9.88
CA LEU A 472 9.55 -29.62 9.50
C LEU A 472 9.96 -30.09 8.10
N LYS A 473 10.43 -31.33 7.99
CA LYS A 473 10.98 -31.88 6.73
C LYS A 473 12.02 -30.96 6.08
N GLY A 474 12.94 -30.40 6.87
CA GLY A 474 13.97 -29.47 6.40
C GLY A 474 13.53 -28.01 6.17
N HIS A 475 12.21 -27.71 6.22
CA HIS A 475 11.71 -26.36 6.04
C HIS A 475 11.58 -25.61 7.37
N PRO A 476 12.12 -24.35 7.47
CA PRO A 476 12.08 -23.60 8.72
C PRO A 476 10.68 -23.07 9.04
N LEU A 477 10.30 -23.16 10.31
CA LEU A 477 9.14 -22.51 10.92
C LEU A 477 9.64 -21.38 11.82
N ILE A 478 9.29 -20.14 11.46
CA ILE A 478 9.74 -18.92 12.15
C ILE A 478 9.09 -18.84 13.53
N PRO A 479 9.85 -18.56 14.60
CA PRO A 479 9.31 -18.44 15.95
C PRO A 479 8.45 -17.17 16.09
N ALA A 480 7.20 -17.32 16.53
CA ALA A 480 6.28 -16.20 16.73
C ALA A 480 6.79 -15.22 17.81
N GLY A 481 7.49 -15.70 18.84
CA GLY A 481 7.98 -14.88 19.95
C GLY A 481 9.26 -14.11 19.69
N TYR A 482 9.95 -14.35 18.57
CA TYR A 482 11.23 -13.67 18.27
C TYR A 482 11.01 -12.31 17.64
N ILE A 483 10.45 -11.39 18.42
CA ILE A 483 10.16 -10.01 18.01
C ILE A 483 10.88 -9.03 18.94
N ARG A 484 11.41 -7.94 18.37
CA ARG A 484 12.04 -6.84 19.11
C ARG A 484 11.33 -5.54 18.78
N HIS A 485 11.14 -4.72 19.80
CA HIS A 485 10.63 -3.37 19.64
C HIS A 485 11.54 -2.53 18.73
N LYS A 486 10.93 -1.71 17.90
CA LYS A 486 11.59 -0.68 17.11
C LYS A 486 10.76 0.61 17.19
N ASN A 487 11.39 1.71 17.56
CA ASN A 487 10.72 3.00 17.58
C ASN A 487 10.04 3.29 16.24
N PRO A 488 8.78 3.74 16.25
CA PRO A 488 8.08 4.07 15.02
C PRO A 488 8.75 5.27 14.34
N LEU A 489 8.87 5.18 13.02
CA LEU A 489 9.45 6.25 12.22
C LEU A 489 8.36 7.26 11.84
N GLY A 490 8.61 8.54 12.11
CA GLY A 490 7.77 9.63 11.61
C GLY A 490 7.85 9.75 10.08
N LYS A 491 6.82 10.32 9.48
CA LYS A 491 6.82 10.65 8.04
C LYS A 491 7.82 11.76 7.78
N LYS A 492 8.83 11.52 6.99
CA LYS A 492 9.72 12.56 6.49
C LYS A 492 9.00 13.43 5.46
N ARG A 493 9.06 14.75 5.60
CA ARG A 493 8.41 15.70 4.66
C ARG A 493 9.00 15.62 3.26
N SER A 494 10.30 15.35 3.13
CA SER A 494 10.99 15.17 1.85
C SER A 494 10.47 14.00 1.02
N ILE A 495 9.92 12.95 1.63
CA ILE A 495 9.42 11.78 0.90
C ILE A 495 8.08 12.11 0.25
N ASN A 496 8.12 12.44 -1.04
CA ASN A 496 6.95 12.73 -1.87
C ASN A 496 7.17 12.17 -3.28
N ARG A 497 6.20 11.44 -3.83
CA ARG A 497 6.32 10.85 -5.17
C ARG A 497 6.14 11.86 -6.31
N TYR A 498 5.61 13.06 -6.01
CA TYR A 498 5.33 14.12 -6.97
C TYR A 498 6.37 15.24 -6.94
N THR A 499 7.52 14.99 -6.31
CA THR A 499 8.69 15.88 -6.36
C THR A 499 9.93 15.07 -6.73
N GLU A 500 10.83 15.65 -7.50
CA GLU A 500 12.06 14.99 -7.95
C GLU A 500 12.93 14.54 -6.77
N SER A 501 13.22 15.45 -5.85
CA SER A 501 13.99 15.16 -4.63
C SER A 501 13.34 14.06 -3.77
N GLY A 502 12.01 14.06 -3.68
CA GLY A 502 11.27 13.02 -2.94
C GLY A 502 11.36 11.64 -3.61
N ARG A 503 11.32 11.59 -4.94
CA ARG A 503 11.52 10.35 -5.70
C ARG A 503 12.95 9.85 -5.60
N GLU A 504 13.96 10.71 -5.66
CA GLU A 504 15.36 10.32 -5.46
C GLU A 504 15.55 9.61 -4.12
N GLU A 505 14.98 10.15 -3.04
CA GLU A 505 15.05 9.51 -1.72
C GLU A 505 14.34 8.14 -1.70
N ILE A 506 13.22 8.01 -2.41
CA ILE A 506 12.50 6.74 -2.57
C ILE A 506 13.29 5.77 -3.45
N HIS A 507 13.91 6.25 -4.54
CA HIS A 507 14.61 5.43 -5.54
C HIS A 507 16.01 4.99 -5.10
N ARG A 508 16.65 5.73 -4.20
CA ARG A 508 18.00 5.43 -3.71
C ARG A 508 18.18 3.98 -3.25
N MET A 509 17.08 3.30 -2.94
CA MET A 509 17.08 1.92 -2.46
C MET A 509 16.84 0.86 -3.55
N LEU A 510 16.64 1.21 -4.83
CA LEU A 510 16.16 0.26 -5.85
C LEU A 510 17.25 -0.53 -6.57
N GLY A 511 18.50 -0.05 -6.61
CA GLY A 511 19.65 -0.79 -7.14
C GLY A 511 19.56 -1.19 -8.62
N VAL A 512 18.75 -0.49 -9.44
CA VAL A 512 18.54 -0.75 -10.88
C VAL A 512 18.96 0.47 -11.67
N ASN A 513 19.57 0.26 -12.87
CA ASN A 513 19.88 1.35 -13.79
C ASN A 513 18.58 1.95 -14.34
N ILE A 514 18.33 3.22 -13.97
CA ILE A 514 17.09 3.93 -14.30
C ILE A 514 17.02 4.28 -15.77
N GLU A 515 18.14 4.62 -16.41
CA GLU A 515 18.19 4.98 -17.82
C GLU A 515 17.78 3.82 -18.72
N ILE A 516 18.33 2.63 -18.45
CA ILE A 516 17.95 1.41 -19.17
C ILE A 516 16.48 1.08 -18.91
N LEU A 517 16.03 1.20 -17.68
CA LEU A 517 14.61 0.97 -17.34
C LEU A 517 13.72 1.93 -18.14
N THR A 518 14.02 3.22 -18.15
CA THR A 518 13.29 4.26 -18.90
C THR A 518 13.30 3.97 -20.40
N TRP A 519 14.44 3.55 -20.94
CA TRP A 519 14.52 3.20 -22.36
C TRP A 519 13.64 2.00 -22.71
N LEU A 520 13.70 0.91 -21.93
CA LEU A 520 12.83 -0.26 -22.11
C LEU A 520 11.35 0.13 -22.09
N MET A 521 11.03 1.15 -21.36
CA MET A 521 9.72 1.73 -21.19
C MET A 521 9.23 2.47 -22.44
N ARG A 522 10.09 3.29 -23.02
CA ARG A 522 9.79 4.12 -24.19
C ARG A 522 9.85 3.35 -25.51
N ASN A 523 10.44 2.14 -25.48
CA ASN A 523 10.63 1.31 -26.67
C ASN A 523 9.93 -0.06 -26.48
N PRO A 524 8.58 -0.10 -26.50
CA PRO A 524 7.85 -1.35 -26.54
C PRO A 524 8.19 -2.08 -27.85
N ARG A 525 8.23 -3.41 -27.82
CA ARG A 525 8.38 -4.19 -29.06
C ARG A 525 7.05 -4.19 -29.81
N LEU A 526 7.04 -3.65 -31.00
CA LEU A 526 5.89 -3.66 -31.90
C LEU A 526 5.37 -5.09 -32.13
N GLY A 527 4.05 -5.26 -32.20
CA GLY A 527 3.41 -6.57 -32.42
C GLY A 527 3.35 -7.50 -31.20
N GLN A 528 3.84 -7.09 -30.03
CA GLN A 528 3.71 -7.85 -28.79
C GLN A 528 2.48 -7.41 -27.97
N SER A 529 2.00 -8.31 -27.11
CA SER A 529 0.86 -7.98 -26.22
C SER A 529 1.24 -6.97 -25.13
N VAL A 530 0.24 -6.26 -24.63
CA VAL A 530 0.37 -5.38 -23.44
C VAL A 530 0.99 -6.15 -22.27
N GLU A 531 0.61 -7.42 -22.09
CA GLU A 531 1.13 -8.27 -21.04
C GLU A 531 2.62 -8.55 -21.18
N TYR A 532 3.10 -8.80 -22.42
CA TYR A 532 4.52 -8.97 -22.69
C TYR A 532 5.32 -7.71 -22.38
N ALA A 533 4.88 -6.57 -22.90
CA ALA A 533 5.55 -5.28 -22.66
C ALA A 533 5.65 -4.96 -21.17
N ASP A 534 4.57 -5.17 -20.42
CA ASP A 534 4.52 -4.95 -18.98
C ASP A 534 5.41 -5.93 -18.21
N ASN A 535 5.39 -7.22 -18.58
CA ASN A 535 6.20 -8.23 -17.90
C ASN A 535 7.68 -8.10 -18.19
N ARG A 536 8.08 -7.69 -19.40
CA ARG A 536 9.48 -7.42 -19.78
C ARG A 536 10.17 -6.49 -18.77
N ILE A 537 9.50 -5.46 -18.37
CA ILE A 537 10.05 -4.45 -17.46
C ILE A 537 9.97 -4.89 -16.00
N SER A 538 8.87 -5.52 -15.65
CA SER A 538 8.73 -6.11 -14.32
C SER A 538 9.82 -7.13 -14.04
N LEU A 539 10.19 -7.92 -15.06
CA LEU A 539 11.29 -8.90 -14.99
C LEU A 539 12.66 -8.23 -14.92
N TYR A 540 12.92 -7.22 -15.77
CA TYR A 540 14.17 -6.47 -15.73
C TYR A 540 14.41 -5.89 -14.32
N ALA A 541 13.39 -5.24 -13.75
CA ALA A 541 13.46 -4.70 -12.40
C ALA A 541 13.62 -5.80 -11.32
N ALA A 542 12.91 -6.94 -11.46
CA ALA A 542 12.97 -8.05 -10.52
C ALA A 542 14.33 -8.78 -10.53
N GLN A 543 14.99 -8.79 -11.69
CA GLN A 543 16.33 -9.37 -11.89
C GLN A 543 17.45 -8.35 -11.65
N TYR A 544 17.13 -7.12 -11.18
CA TYR A 544 18.12 -6.05 -10.96
C TYR A 544 18.98 -5.71 -12.18
N GLY A 545 18.39 -5.76 -13.38
CA GLY A 545 19.08 -5.51 -14.62
C GLY A 545 20.10 -6.58 -15.00
N LYS A 546 20.00 -7.79 -14.45
CA LYS A 546 20.95 -8.89 -14.65
C LYS A 546 20.37 -10.02 -15.49
N CYS A 547 21.22 -10.67 -16.26
CA CYS A 547 20.88 -11.91 -16.97
C CYS A 547 20.54 -13.02 -15.95
N ALA A 548 19.42 -13.74 -16.17
CA ALA A 548 18.98 -14.82 -15.28
C ALA A 548 19.97 -16.01 -15.22
N VAL A 549 20.71 -16.26 -16.29
CA VAL A 549 21.67 -17.35 -16.40
C VAL A 549 23.03 -16.95 -15.85
N THR A 550 23.65 -15.91 -16.42
CA THR A 550 25.02 -15.51 -16.08
C THR A 550 25.13 -14.64 -14.82
N GLY A 551 24.03 -13.99 -14.40
CA GLY A 551 24.05 -13.03 -13.28
C GLY A 551 24.77 -11.72 -13.60
N ARG A 552 25.33 -11.53 -14.80
CA ARG A 552 25.98 -10.30 -15.23
C ARG A 552 24.96 -9.18 -15.46
N THR A 553 25.35 -7.95 -15.19
CA THR A 553 24.56 -6.76 -15.54
C THR A 553 24.48 -6.64 -17.07
N LEU A 554 23.28 -6.37 -17.56
CA LEU A 554 23.01 -6.28 -19.01
C LEU A 554 23.12 -4.83 -19.48
N ALA A 555 23.86 -4.62 -20.58
CA ALA A 555 23.80 -3.39 -21.33
C ALA A 555 22.49 -3.33 -22.14
N LEU A 556 22.12 -2.12 -22.57
CA LEU A 556 20.82 -1.88 -23.22
C LEU A 556 20.54 -2.79 -24.42
N HIS A 557 21.52 -2.94 -25.31
CA HIS A 557 21.43 -3.74 -26.53
C HIS A 557 21.45 -5.26 -26.27
N GLU A 558 21.88 -5.70 -25.08
CA GLU A 558 21.95 -7.11 -24.71
C GLU A 558 20.64 -7.67 -24.13
N ILE A 559 19.65 -6.81 -23.82
CA ILE A 559 18.46 -7.21 -23.08
C ILE A 559 17.46 -7.94 -23.95
N HIS A 560 17.29 -9.23 -23.70
CA HIS A 560 16.29 -10.07 -24.36
C HIS A 560 15.29 -10.66 -23.37
N CYS A 561 14.00 -10.48 -23.66
CA CYS A 561 12.92 -11.10 -22.88
C CYS A 561 12.52 -12.41 -23.57
N HIS A 562 12.94 -13.52 -22.98
CA HIS A 562 12.79 -14.86 -23.52
C HIS A 562 11.53 -15.56 -22.97
N HIS A 563 10.78 -16.26 -23.85
CA HIS A 563 9.71 -17.17 -23.48
C HIS A 563 10.30 -18.54 -23.10
N LYS A 564 10.18 -18.94 -21.84
CA LYS A 564 10.67 -20.25 -21.37
C LYS A 564 10.03 -21.40 -22.14
N ARG A 565 8.71 -21.34 -22.34
CA ARG A 565 7.98 -22.17 -23.29
C ARG A 565 7.65 -21.30 -24.51
N PRO A 566 8.11 -21.65 -25.70
CA PRO A 566 7.88 -20.87 -26.91
C PRO A 566 6.40 -20.67 -27.24
N LYS A 567 6.04 -19.57 -27.91
CA LYS A 567 4.66 -19.31 -28.36
C LYS A 567 4.16 -20.40 -29.30
N SER A 568 5.03 -20.89 -30.21
CA SER A 568 4.75 -22.02 -31.11
C SER A 568 4.37 -23.30 -30.35
N ALA A 569 4.86 -23.49 -29.14
CA ALA A 569 4.54 -24.62 -28.27
C ALA A 569 3.44 -24.32 -27.26
N GLY A 570 2.63 -23.26 -27.48
CA GLY A 570 1.54 -22.86 -26.59
C GLY A 570 1.98 -22.05 -25.36
N GLY A 571 3.17 -21.46 -25.38
CA GLY A 571 3.63 -20.53 -24.33
C GLY A 571 2.87 -19.20 -24.38
N THR A 572 2.61 -18.62 -23.20
CA THR A 572 1.90 -17.34 -23.05
C THR A 572 2.86 -16.21 -22.64
N ASP A 573 2.41 -14.96 -22.75
CA ASP A 573 3.13 -13.78 -22.28
C ASP A 573 3.08 -13.60 -20.75
N ALA A 574 2.57 -14.58 -19.99
CA ALA A 574 2.48 -14.54 -18.55
C ALA A 574 3.88 -14.39 -17.90
N TYR A 575 3.95 -13.61 -16.81
CA TYR A 575 5.19 -13.33 -16.07
C TYR A 575 6.01 -14.59 -15.72
N ALA A 576 5.32 -15.68 -15.37
CA ALA A 576 5.98 -16.95 -15.02
C ALA A 576 6.68 -17.62 -16.22
N ASN A 577 6.19 -17.39 -17.44
CA ASN A 577 6.75 -17.94 -18.69
C ASN A 577 7.85 -17.08 -19.30
N LEU A 578 8.08 -15.87 -18.81
CA LEU A 578 9.08 -14.94 -19.33
C LEU A 578 10.30 -14.86 -18.42
N VAL A 579 11.46 -14.52 -19.00
CA VAL A 579 12.71 -14.29 -18.26
C VAL A 579 13.63 -13.34 -19.06
N ILE A 580 14.36 -12.46 -18.36
CA ILE A 580 15.36 -11.60 -18.99
C ILE A 580 16.70 -12.32 -19.05
N VAL A 581 17.26 -12.43 -20.23
CA VAL A 581 18.58 -13.00 -20.52
C VAL A 581 19.37 -12.08 -21.44
N SER A 582 20.69 -12.28 -21.55
CA SER A 582 21.46 -11.62 -22.59
C SER A 582 21.12 -12.21 -23.97
N GLU A 583 21.33 -11.42 -25.02
CA GLU A 583 21.08 -11.87 -26.38
C GLU A 583 21.88 -13.14 -26.72
N ALA A 584 23.17 -13.20 -26.32
CA ALA A 584 23.99 -14.38 -26.51
C ALA A 584 23.46 -15.63 -25.80
N ILE A 585 22.93 -15.49 -24.57
CA ILE A 585 22.25 -16.58 -23.88
C ILE A 585 20.94 -16.95 -24.58
N HIS A 586 20.19 -15.98 -25.11
CA HIS A 586 18.97 -16.26 -25.87
C HIS A 586 19.28 -17.07 -27.13
N GLN A 587 20.30 -16.67 -27.86
CA GLN A 587 20.79 -17.43 -29.02
C GLN A 587 21.20 -18.87 -28.65
N LEU A 588 21.96 -19.03 -27.53
CA LEU A 588 22.41 -20.32 -27.05
C LEU A 588 21.26 -21.22 -26.55
N VAL A 589 20.19 -20.64 -26.02
CA VAL A 589 18.98 -21.40 -25.64
C VAL A 589 18.33 -22.04 -26.87
N HIS A 590 18.34 -21.36 -28.04
CA HIS A 590 17.69 -21.83 -29.26
C HIS A 590 18.62 -22.49 -30.25
N ALA A 591 19.94 -22.43 -30.06
CA ALA A 591 20.90 -23.02 -30.98
C ALA A 591 20.78 -24.55 -31.04
N THR A 592 20.73 -25.10 -32.24
CA THR A 592 20.71 -26.53 -32.54
C THR A 592 21.99 -26.96 -33.27
N ASP A 593 22.71 -26.02 -33.88
CA ASP A 593 23.95 -26.24 -34.61
C ASP A 593 25.16 -26.29 -33.66
N GLU A 594 25.97 -27.36 -33.75
CA GLU A 594 27.11 -27.59 -32.84
C GLU A 594 28.21 -26.51 -32.96
N LYS A 595 28.44 -25.96 -34.15
CA LYS A 595 29.44 -24.90 -34.35
C LYS A 595 29.04 -23.63 -33.59
N THR A 596 27.77 -23.25 -33.68
CA THR A 596 27.24 -22.09 -32.98
C THR A 596 27.26 -22.32 -31.46
N ILE A 597 26.87 -23.50 -30.98
CA ILE A 597 26.90 -23.88 -29.57
C ILE A 597 28.33 -23.78 -29.02
N SER A 598 29.30 -24.43 -29.70
CA SER A 598 30.70 -24.42 -29.27
C SER A 598 31.30 -23.02 -29.23
N ARG A 599 31.07 -22.21 -30.27
CA ARG A 599 31.52 -20.81 -30.30
C ARG A 599 30.94 -19.97 -29.14
N LEU A 600 29.64 -20.06 -28.88
CA LEU A 600 29.00 -19.30 -27.83
C LEU A 600 29.41 -19.77 -26.43
N LEU A 601 29.62 -21.07 -26.21
CA LEU A 601 30.12 -21.61 -24.96
C LEU A 601 31.55 -21.15 -24.64
N GLN A 602 32.44 -21.13 -25.66
CA GLN A 602 33.79 -20.60 -25.53
C GLN A 602 33.80 -19.10 -25.18
N THR A 603 32.93 -18.33 -25.82
CA THR A 603 32.80 -16.89 -25.59
C THR A 603 32.24 -16.58 -24.18
N LEU A 604 31.21 -17.30 -23.77
CA LEU A 604 30.50 -17.03 -22.52
C LEU A 604 31.16 -17.60 -21.26
N ARG A 605 32.01 -18.63 -21.39
CA ARG A 605 32.74 -19.31 -20.31
C ARG A 605 31.86 -19.57 -19.09
N LEU A 606 30.74 -20.28 -19.30
CA LEU A 606 29.74 -20.54 -18.24
C LEU A 606 30.28 -21.53 -17.20
N ASP A 607 30.07 -21.22 -15.92
CA ASP A 607 30.29 -22.17 -14.84
C ASP A 607 29.19 -23.24 -14.80
N ASP A 608 29.36 -24.29 -13.99
CA ASP A 608 28.41 -25.41 -13.89
C ASP A 608 27.02 -24.96 -13.45
N GLN A 609 26.91 -23.97 -12.55
CA GLN A 609 25.62 -23.46 -12.11
C GLN A 609 24.92 -22.68 -13.23
N GLN A 610 25.66 -21.92 -13.99
CA GLN A 610 25.15 -21.17 -15.14
C GLN A 610 24.73 -22.12 -16.28
N ARG A 611 25.54 -23.15 -16.54
CA ARG A 611 25.21 -24.19 -17.50
C ARG A 611 23.94 -24.95 -17.10
N ASN A 612 23.79 -25.31 -15.85
CA ASN A 612 22.56 -25.91 -15.33
C ASN A 612 21.33 -25.01 -15.51
N LYS A 613 21.45 -23.70 -15.30
CA LYS A 613 20.37 -22.74 -15.55
C LYS A 613 20.03 -22.63 -17.03
N LEU A 614 21.03 -22.62 -17.90
CA LEU A 614 20.86 -22.63 -19.36
C LEU A 614 20.12 -23.89 -19.81
N ASN A 615 20.58 -25.08 -19.39
CA ASN A 615 19.97 -26.35 -19.74
C ASN A 615 18.52 -26.48 -19.27
N LYS A 616 18.20 -25.86 -18.13
CA LYS A 616 16.81 -25.75 -17.66
C LYS A 616 15.93 -24.94 -18.64
N LEU A 617 16.44 -23.86 -19.20
CA LEU A 617 15.73 -23.07 -20.22
C LEU A 617 15.61 -23.83 -21.54
N ARG A 618 16.67 -24.51 -21.99
CA ARG A 618 16.63 -25.37 -23.18
C ARG A 618 15.58 -26.47 -23.05
N LYS A 619 15.55 -27.18 -21.92
CA LYS A 619 14.54 -28.20 -21.64
C LYS A 619 13.11 -27.63 -21.65
N GLN A 620 12.91 -26.41 -21.15
CA GLN A 620 11.61 -25.73 -21.22
C GLN A 620 11.22 -25.31 -22.64
N ALA A 621 12.20 -25.12 -23.52
CA ALA A 621 12.02 -24.84 -24.94
C ALA A 621 11.97 -26.11 -25.79
N ASN A 622 11.91 -27.31 -25.19
CA ASN A 622 11.93 -28.63 -25.84
C ASN A 622 13.23 -28.91 -26.62
N LEU A 623 14.38 -28.45 -26.11
CA LEU A 623 15.71 -28.67 -26.69
C LEU A 623 16.61 -29.47 -25.73
N ASN A 624 17.58 -30.20 -26.32
CA ASN A 624 18.53 -31.01 -25.57
C ASN A 624 19.48 -30.14 -24.72
N ALA A 625 19.97 -30.70 -23.62
CA ALA A 625 21.01 -30.10 -22.78
C ALA A 625 22.34 -30.03 -23.53
N ILE A 626 23.19 -29.05 -23.18
CA ILE A 626 24.51 -28.84 -23.75
C ILE A 626 25.57 -28.64 -22.67
#